data_e374b8eef10a802067230e52513558af
#
_entry.id   e374b8eef10a802067230e52513558af
#
_cell.length_a   1.000
_cell.length_b   1.000
_cell.length_c   1.000
_cell.angle_alpha   90.00
_cell.angle_beta   90.00
_cell.angle_gamma   90.00
#
_symmetry.space_group_name_H-M   'P 1'
#
loop_
_entity.id
_entity.type
_entity.pdbx_description
1 polymer ?
#
loop_
_entity_poly.entity_id
_entity_poly.type
_entity_poly.pdbx_seq_one_letter_code
_entity_poly.pdbx_strand_id
1 'polypeptide(L)'
;MILVAITYISGEAQGCELALAIAGWRKHFKEEFEILVVGDKPPVEGIGWLPLERVPEKEGQYRPCLDICNKLDAVCAYCREKGITHFIWASDDFFAVNDFTLDDVKFPKYLEDELPRVGLNHVNHFFRSQVKTRKLCEREGFGIRDWTTHLPMWLDAEKLHRIIEDYDMLNEGYIVENIYFNKHRPEGKPFKLCLNDRWKFGVYYQPLDRKGFYDALARKIWVCCSMRGWGDQLEKELRYHYGL
;
A
#
# COMPACT_ATOMS: atom_id res chain seq x y z
N MET A 1 -7.88 -19.55 -2.88
CA MET A 1 -7.51 -18.49 -3.83
C MET A 1 -7.42 -17.17 -3.05
N ILE A 2 -6.36 -16.38 -3.24
CA ILE A 2 -6.06 -15.16 -2.50
C ILE A 2 -6.50 -13.97 -3.35
N LEU A 3 -7.23 -13.02 -2.76
CA LEU A 3 -7.56 -11.76 -3.43
C LEU A 3 -6.42 -10.75 -3.23
N VAL A 4 -5.91 -10.16 -4.32
CA VAL A 4 -4.98 -9.03 -4.32
C VAL A 4 -5.73 -7.81 -4.85
N ALA A 5 -6.06 -6.88 -3.97
CA ALA A 5 -6.72 -5.62 -4.31
C ALA A 5 -5.66 -4.53 -4.54
N ILE A 6 -5.63 -3.97 -5.74
CA ILE A 6 -4.67 -2.93 -6.16
C ILE A 6 -5.42 -1.63 -6.38
N THR A 7 -5.03 -0.56 -5.65
CA THR A 7 -5.58 0.77 -5.90
C THR A 7 -5.03 1.32 -7.22
N TYR A 8 -5.89 2.01 -7.99
CA TYR A 8 -5.50 2.64 -9.24
C TYR A 8 -6.24 3.96 -9.47
N ILE A 9 -5.49 4.98 -9.87
CA ILE A 9 -5.99 6.29 -10.28
C ILE A 9 -5.29 6.69 -11.57
N SER A 10 -6.00 6.62 -12.70
CA SER A 10 -5.45 6.85 -14.04
C SER A 10 -4.80 8.23 -14.23
N GLY A 11 -5.28 9.24 -13.50
CA GLY A 11 -4.73 10.59 -13.53
C GLY A 11 -3.47 10.78 -12.66
N GLU A 12 -3.13 9.84 -11.80
CA GLU A 12 -1.94 9.88 -10.94
C GLU A 12 -0.89 8.85 -11.35
N ALA A 13 -1.32 7.69 -11.83
CA ALA A 13 -0.44 6.67 -12.37
C ALA A 13 0.25 7.18 -13.65
N GLN A 14 1.54 6.92 -13.76
CA GLN A 14 2.33 7.36 -14.90
C GLN A 14 2.63 6.16 -15.82
N GLY A 15 2.33 6.33 -17.11
CA GLY A 15 2.65 5.32 -18.12
C GLY A 15 2.02 3.96 -17.85
N CYS A 16 2.87 2.94 -17.68
CA CYS A 16 2.45 1.55 -17.51
C CYS A 16 2.65 1.00 -16.09
N GLU A 17 2.70 1.85 -15.06
CA GLU A 17 2.92 1.44 -13.66
C GLU A 17 2.05 0.25 -13.27
N LEU A 18 0.73 0.37 -13.39
CA LEU A 18 -0.20 -0.72 -13.05
C LEU A 18 0.11 -2.02 -13.82
N ALA A 19 0.39 -1.92 -15.11
CA ALA A 19 0.68 -3.11 -15.92
C ALA A 19 1.95 -3.82 -15.44
N LEU A 20 2.98 -3.07 -15.07
CA LEU A 20 4.24 -3.61 -14.54
C LEU A 20 4.06 -4.15 -13.10
N ALA A 21 3.28 -3.49 -12.26
CA ALA A 21 2.93 -4.02 -10.94
C ALA A 21 2.24 -5.38 -11.08
N ILE A 22 1.22 -5.49 -11.95
CA ILE A 22 0.52 -6.75 -12.23
C ILE A 22 1.47 -7.83 -12.79
N ALA A 23 2.38 -7.45 -13.70
CA ALA A 23 3.37 -8.38 -14.23
C ALA A 23 4.29 -8.92 -13.13
N GLY A 24 4.71 -8.06 -12.21
CA GLY A 24 5.49 -8.45 -11.02
C GLY A 24 4.75 -9.45 -10.14
N TRP A 25 3.47 -9.19 -9.82
CA TRP A 25 2.64 -10.12 -9.07
C TRP A 25 2.53 -11.48 -9.76
N ARG A 26 2.20 -11.50 -11.05
CA ARG A 26 2.05 -12.74 -11.83
C ARG A 26 3.34 -13.55 -11.94
N LYS A 27 4.49 -12.89 -11.98
CA LYS A 27 5.80 -13.54 -12.11
C LYS A 27 6.33 -14.09 -10.79
N HIS A 28 6.15 -13.35 -9.71
CA HIS A 28 6.89 -13.54 -8.47
C HIS A 28 6.06 -14.06 -7.28
N PHE A 29 4.74 -13.84 -7.25
CA PHE A 29 3.91 -14.40 -6.19
C PHE A 29 3.66 -15.89 -6.41
N LYS A 30 3.97 -16.73 -5.42
CA LYS A 30 3.99 -18.19 -5.58
C LYS A 30 2.71 -18.88 -5.12
N GLU A 31 1.62 -18.15 -4.97
CA GLU A 31 0.33 -18.67 -4.58
C GLU A 31 -0.71 -18.50 -5.70
N GLU A 32 -1.82 -19.23 -5.62
CA GLU A 32 -2.99 -18.97 -6.48
C GLU A 32 -3.72 -17.71 -6.02
N PHE A 33 -3.88 -16.75 -6.90
CA PHE A 33 -4.49 -15.46 -6.60
C PHE A 33 -5.28 -14.88 -7.74
N GLU A 34 -6.16 -13.95 -7.39
CA GLU A 34 -6.89 -13.09 -8.32
C GLU A 34 -6.53 -11.62 -8.04
N ILE A 35 -6.47 -10.83 -9.11
CA ILE A 35 -6.27 -9.38 -9.01
C ILE A 35 -7.60 -8.67 -9.16
N LEU A 36 -7.90 -7.77 -8.23
CA LEU A 36 -9.01 -6.82 -8.27
C LEU A 36 -8.43 -5.40 -8.28
N VAL A 37 -8.60 -4.67 -9.37
CA VAL A 37 -8.24 -3.25 -9.42
C VAL A 37 -9.39 -2.41 -8.90
N VAL A 38 -9.09 -1.47 -7.99
CA VAL A 38 -10.09 -0.64 -7.30
C VAL A 38 -9.86 0.83 -7.65
N GLY A 39 -10.86 1.47 -8.23
CA GLY A 39 -10.82 2.85 -8.70
C GLY A 39 -11.12 2.99 -10.18
N ASP A 40 -10.26 3.66 -10.91
CA ASP A 40 -10.44 3.89 -12.35
C ASP A 40 -10.33 2.58 -13.15
N LYS A 41 -10.87 2.61 -14.38
CA LYS A 41 -10.81 1.47 -15.28
C LYS A 41 -9.35 1.13 -15.63
N PRO A 42 -8.89 -0.11 -15.33
CA PRO A 42 -7.51 -0.49 -15.63
C PRO A 42 -7.29 -0.63 -17.15
N PRO A 43 -6.11 -0.26 -17.66
CA PRO A 43 -5.72 -0.48 -19.06
C PRO A 43 -5.22 -1.92 -19.33
N VAL A 44 -5.54 -2.87 -18.44
CA VAL A 44 -5.10 -4.26 -18.50
C VAL A 44 -6.32 -5.16 -18.53
N GLU A 45 -6.33 -6.13 -19.42
CA GLU A 45 -7.40 -7.12 -19.55
C GLU A 45 -7.19 -8.36 -18.66
N GLY A 46 -8.28 -9.11 -18.44
CA GLY A 46 -8.24 -10.39 -17.71
C GLY A 46 -8.00 -10.25 -16.21
N ILE A 47 -8.41 -9.14 -15.61
CA ILE A 47 -8.40 -8.88 -14.18
C ILE A 47 -9.76 -8.37 -13.69
N GLY A 48 -10.05 -8.55 -12.41
CA GLY A 48 -11.23 -7.96 -11.79
C GLY A 48 -11.15 -6.44 -11.72
N TRP A 49 -12.28 -5.77 -11.83
CA TRP A 49 -12.35 -4.31 -11.66
C TRP A 49 -13.55 -3.94 -10.79
N LEU A 50 -13.27 -3.16 -9.74
CA LEU A 50 -14.26 -2.54 -8.87
C LEU A 50 -14.24 -1.02 -9.13
N PRO A 51 -15.18 -0.51 -9.94
CA PRO A 51 -15.25 0.91 -10.25
C PRO A 51 -15.55 1.72 -9.00
N LEU A 52 -14.76 2.74 -8.77
CA LEU A 52 -14.97 3.64 -7.64
C LEU A 52 -14.43 5.03 -7.99
N GLU A 53 -15.31 6.03 -7.84
CA GLU A 53 -14.91 7.40 -8.04
C GLU A 53 -14.02 7.89 -6.90
N ARG A 54 -13.08 8.74 -7.25
CA ARG A 54 -12.20 9.38 -6.28
C ARG A 54 -13.00 10.32 -5.37
N VAL A 55 -12.72 10.27 -4.07
CA VAL A 55 -13.35 11.20 -3.13
C VAL A 55 -13.01 12.66 -3.48
N PRO A 56 -13.95 13.60 -3.33
CA PRO A 56 -13.68 15.01 -3.56
C PRO A 56 -12.67 15.56 -2.55
N GLU A 57 -11.92 16.60 -2.93
CA GLU A 57 -11.09 17.31 -1.98
C GLU A 57 -11.95 17.98 -0.89
N LYS A 58 -11.50 17.80 0.37
CA LYS A 58 -12.09 18.48 1.52
C LYS A 58 -11.03 19.38 2.14
N GLU A 59 -11.40 20.64 2.43
CA GLU A 59 -10.49 21.60 3.04
C GLU A 59 -9.93 21.07 4.37
N GLY A 60 -8.62 21.21 4.56
CA GLY A 60 -7.91 20.80 5.76
C GLY A 60 -7.67 19.29 5.90
N GLN A 61 -8.12 18.46 4.96
CA GLN A 61 -7.93 17.01 4.98
C GLN A 61 -6.94 16.55 3.90
N TYR A 62 -6.30 15.42 4.15
CA TYR A 62 -5.40 14.79 3.18
C TYR A 62 -6.20 13.82 2.32
N ARG A 63 -6.59 14.27 1.12
CA ARG A 63 -7.41 13.51 0.18
C ARG A 63 -6.95 12.06 -0.05
N PRO A 64 -5.65 11.75 -0.21
CA PRO A 64 -5.22 10.36 -0.39
C PRO A 64 -5.61 9.42 0.78
N CYS A 65 -5.60 9.88 2.03
CA CYS A 65 -6.06 9.07 3.16
C CYS A 65 -7.55 8.75 3.06
N LEU A 66 -8.37 9.73 2.70
CA LEU A 66 -9.82 9.54 2.51
C LEU A 66 -10.11 8.60 1.34
N ASP A 67 -9.39 8.76 0.23
CA ASP A 67 -9.55 7.95 -0.98
C ASP A 67 -9.15 6.49 -0.73
N ILE A 68 -8.05 6.26 -0.02
CA ILE A 68 -7.61 4.92 0.41
C ILE A 68 -8.68 4.29 1.32
N CYS A 69 -9.19 5.02 2.31
CA CYS A 69 -10.25 4.52 3.19
C CYS A 69 -11.52 4.13 2.41
N ASN A 70 -11.97 4.97 1.48
CA ASN A 70 -13.12 4.71 0.63
C ASN A 70 -12.94 3.45 -0.22
N LYS A 71 -11.75 3.28 -0.83
CA LYS A 71 -11.42 2.08 -1.61
C LYS A 71 -11.35 0.82 -0.74
N LEU A 72 -10.77 0.91 0.43
CA LEU A 72 -10.69 -0.20 1.38
C LEU A 72 -12.08 -0.62 1.87
N ASP A 73 -12.98 0.33 2.15
CA ASP A 73 -14.36 0.02 2.53
C ASP A 73 -15.11 -0.69 1.40
N ALA A 74 -14.95 -0.22 0.15
CA ALA A 74 -15.51 -0.87 -1.02
C ALA A 74 -14.97 -2.31 -1.21
N VAL A 75 -13.69 -2.54 -0.96
CA VAL A 75 -13.10 -3.90 -0.97
C VAL A 75 -13.66 -4.76 0.16
N CYS A 76 -13.86 -4.21 1.35
CA CYS A 76 -14.48 -4.95 2.46
C CYS A 76 -15.92 -5.38 2.09
N ALA A 77 -16.69 -4.49 1.46
CA ALA A 77 -18.04 -4.82 0.97
C ALA A 77 -18.00 -5.93 -0.10
N TYR A 78 -17.10 -5.83 -1.07
CA TYR A 78 -16.85 -6.85 -2.08
C TYR A 78 -16.46 -8.21 -1.45
N CYS A 79 -15.54 -8.20 -0.48
CA CYS A 79 -15.12 -9.40 0.24
C CYS A 79 -16.28 -10.06 0.97
N ARG A 80 -17.13 -9.28 1.63
CA ARG A 80 -18.33 -9.78 2.31
C ARG A 80 -19.30 -10.44 1.33
N GLU A 81 -19.56 -9.82 0.18
CA GLU A 81 -20.43 -10.40 -0.88
C GLU A 81 -19.89 -11.74 -1.40
N LYS A 82 -18.57 -11.85 -1.56
CA LYS A 82 -17.89 -13.05 -2.10
C LYS A 82 -17.51 -14.08 -1.03
N GLY A 83 -17.77 -13.83 0.26
CA GLY A 83 -17.36 -14.72 1.35
C GLY A 83 -15.85 -14.78 1.56
N ILE A 84 -15.13 -13.73 1.19
CA ILE A 84 -13.66 -13.61 1.36
C ILE A 84 -13.40 -12.99 2.73
N THR A 85 -12.64 -13.69 3.58
CA THR A 85 -12.34 -13.19 4.93
C THR A 85 -11.11 -12.29 4.98
N HIS A 86 -10.14 -12.53 4.10
CA HIS A 86 -8.89 -11.78 4.08
C HIS A 86 -8.48 -11.48 2.65
N PHE A 87 -7.78 -10.36 2.48
CA PHE A 87 -7.23 -9.96 1.19
C PHE A 87 -5.86 -9.30 1.35
N ILE A 88 -5.11 -9.20 0.26
CA ILE A 88 -3.89 -8.40 0.18
C ILE A 88 -4.26 -7.04 -0.41
N TRP A 89 -3.90 -5.97 0.29
CA TRP A 89 -3.96 -4.60 -0.23
C TRP A 89 -2.62 -4.20 -0.80
N ALA A 90 -2.58 -3.70 -2.02
CA ALA A 90 -1.38 -3.25 -2.70
C ALA A 90 -1.65 -1.95 -3.49
N SER A 91 -0.58 -1.36 -4.03
CA SER A 91 -0.63 -0.18 -4.89
C SER A 91 -0.02 -0.47 -6.25
N ASP A 92 -0.36 0.34 -7.25
CA ASP A 92 0.14 0.28 -8.61
C ASP A 92 1.61 0.68 -8.77
N ASP A 93 2.21 1.27 -7.73
CA ASP A 93 3.62 1.66 -7.64
C ASP A 93 4.50 0.66 -6.85
N PHE A 94 3.98 -0.56 -6.58
CA PHE A 94 4.73 -1.66 -5.92
C PHE A 94 5.06 -2.76 -6.92
N PHE A 95 6.35 -2.91 -7.25
CA PHE A 95 6.85 -3.85 -8.24
C PHE A 95 7.56 -5.01 -7.57
N ALA A 96 6.97 -6.22 -7.62
CA ALA A 96 7.65 -7.42 -7.14
C ALA A 96 8.79 -7.78 -8.10
N VAL A 97 10.00 -7.83 -7.62
CA VAL A 97 11.19 -8.11 -8.43
C VAL A 97 11.89 -9.42 -8.08
N ASN A 98 11.47 -10.08 -7.01
CA ASN A 98 11.90 -11.42 -6.63
C ASN A 98 10.73 -12.23 -6.06
N ASP A 99 10.91 -13.54 -6.05
CA ASP A 99 9.91 -14.49 -5.57
C ASP A 99 9.55 -14.27 -4.10
N PHE A 100 8.27 -14.37 -3.80
CA PHE A 100 7.70 -14.24 -2.47
C PHE A 100 6.42 -15.06 -2.29
N THR A 101 6.05 -15.28 -1.05
CA THR A 101 4.89 -16.08 -0.63
C THR A 101 3.90 -15.24 0.19
N LEU A 102 2.77 -15.82 0.51
CA LEU A 102 1.80 -15.21 1.42
C LEU A 102 2.41 -14.94 2.81
N ASP A 103 3.30 -15.81 3.29
CA ASP A 103 3.97 -15.59 4.56
C ASP A 103 4.87 -14.37 4.56
N ASP A 104 5.51 -14.06 3.42
CA ASP A 104 6.26 -12.81 3.26
C ASP A 104 5.36 -11.57 3.36
N VAL A 105 4.11 -11.64 2.87
CA VAL A 105 3.14 -10.54 2.99
C VAL A 105 2.61 -10.44 4.42
N LYS A 106 2.26 -11.56 5.05
CA LYS A 106 1.78 -11.63 6.43
C LYS A 106 2.81 -11.20 7.47
N PHE A 107 4.10 -11.37 7.15
CA PHE A 107 5.18 -11.02 8.08
C PHE A 107 5.10 -9.54 8.46
N PRO A 108 4.93 -9.21 9.75
CA PRO A 108 4.66 -7.84 10.18
C PRO A 108 5.89 -6.96 10.06
N LYS A 109 5.79 -5.91 9.26
CA LYS A 109 6.86 -4.93 9.01
C LYS A 109 6.37 -3.54 9.36
N TYR A 110 7.21 -2.74 10.01
CA TYR A 110 6.89 -1.36 10.37
C TYR A 110 8.05 -0.41 10.03
N LEU A 111 7.75 0.88 9.91
CA LEU A 111 8.71 1.89 9.50
C LEU A 111 9.42 2.51 10.71
N GLU A 112 8.66 2.99 11.70
CA GLU A 112 9.20 3.63 12.91
C GLU A 112 8.51 3.12 14.17
N ASP A 113 9.22 3.14 15.29
CA ASP A 113 8.71 2.67 16.58
C ASP A 113 7.58 3.54 17.12
N GLU A 114 7.55 4.81 16.73
CA GLU A 114 6.50 5.74 17.10
C GLU A 114 6.07 6.64 15.93
N LEU A 115 4.77 6.86 15.83
CA LEU A 115 4.21 7.94 15.02
C LEU A 115 4.65 9.31 15.56
N PRO A 116 4.77 10.34 14.71
CA PRO A 116 5.19 11.68 15.13
C PRO A 116 4.25 12.30 16.18
N ARG A 117 4.82 12.97 17.19
CA ARG A 117 4.08 13.55 18.34
C ARG A 117 3.53 14.93 18.10
N VAL A 118 4.26 15.77 17.42
CA VAL A 118 3.94 17.20 17.37
C VAL A 118 3.88 17.67 15.94
N GLY A 119 2.86 18.46 15.67
CA GLY A 119 2.86 19.34 14.53
C GLY A 119 4.06 20.25 14.56
N LEU A 120 5.13 19.82 13.92
CA LEU A 120 5.95 20.80 13.29
C LEU A 120 4.98 21.63 12.45
N ASN A 121 5.22 22.93 12.26
CA ASN A 121 4.41 23.79 11.41
C ASN A 121 4.43 23.33 9.94
N HIS A 122 4.04 22.07 9.69
CA HIS A 122 4.18 21.43 8.41
C HIS A 122 2.97 21.66 7.55
N VAL A 123 3.24 22.24 6.44
CA VAL A 123 2.36 22.32 5.26
C VAL A 123 1.99 20.92 4.72
N ASN A 124 2.68 19.85 5.16
CA ASN A 124 2.44 18.49 4.69
C ASN A 124 1.20 17.85 5.38
N HIS A 125 0.14 17.72 4.61
CA HIS A 125 -1.13 17.12 5.06
C HIS A 125 -1.00 15.66 5.53
N PHE A 126 -0.13 14.86 4.90
CA PHE A 126 0.13 13.48 5.33
C PHE A 126 0.67 13.43 6.76
N PHE A 127 1.62 14.30 7.08
CA PHE A 127 2.17 14.39 8.44
C PHE A 127 1.12 14.80 9.49
N ARG A 128 0.19 15.69 9.11
CA ARG A 128 -0.95 16.03 9.98
C ARG A 128 -1.84 14.81 10.24
N SER A 129 -2.09 13.98 9.21
CA SER A 129 -2.83 12.73 9.36
C SER A 129 -2.11 11.75 10.26
N GLN A 130 -0.77 11.64 10.20
CA GLN A 130 0.02 10.82 11.14
C GLN A 130 -0.15 11.28 12.59
N VAL A 131 -0.01 12.60 12.85
CA VAL A 131 -0.19 13.16 14.20
C VAL A 131 -1.62 12.96 14.71
N LYS A 132 -2.62 13.14 13.84
CA LYS A 132 -4.03 12.90 14.15
C LYS A 132 -4.27 11.43 14.51
N THR A 133 -3.72 10.53 13.70
CA THR A 133 -3.79 9.07 13.91
C THR A 133 -3.12 8.67 15.23
N ARG A 134 -1.95 9.24 15.55
CA ARG A 134 -1.30 9.01 16.85
C ARG A 134 -2.22 9.39 18.02
N LYS A 135 -2.81 10.59 17.99
CA LYS A 135 -3.74 11.04 19.05
C LYS A 135 -4.91 10.10 19.25
N LEU A 136 -5.47 9.56 18.16
CA LEU A 136 -6.51 8.55 18.22
C LEU A 136 -5.97 7.28 18.90
N CYS A 137 -4.84 6.74 18.45
CA CYS A 137 -4.25 5.54 19.02
C CYS A 137 -3.96 5.69 20.53
N GLU A 138 -3.42 6.83 20.95
CA GLU A 138 -3.15 7.13 22.37
C GLU A 138 -4.46 7.20 23.19
N ARG A 139 -5.51 7.85 22.66
CA ARG A 139 -6.83 7.94 23.31
C ARG A 139 -7.48 6.56 23.52
N GLU A 140 -7.35 5.69 22.52
CA GLU A 140 -7.92 4.34 22.53
C GLU A 140 -7.02 3.29 23.22
N GLY A 141 -5.83 3.66 23.67
CA GLY A 141 -4.87 2.74 24.29
C GLY A 141 -4.23 1.74 23.31
N PHE A 142 -4.20 2.08 22.02
CA PHE A 142 -3.55 1.26 20.99
C PHE A 142 -2.03 1.46 20.99
N GLY A 143 -1.31 0.62 20.22
CA GLY A 143 0.07 0.90 19.86
C GLY A 143 0.21 2.20 19.06
N ILE A 144 1.44 2.69 18.94
CA ILE A 144 1.73 3.95 18.22
C ILE A 144 2.83 3.78 17.17
N ARG A 145 3.10 2.56 16.71
CA ARG A 145 4.07 2.32 15.64
C ARG A 145 3.59 2.88 14.32
N ASP A 146 4.55 3.28 13.49
CA ASP A 146 4.29 3.68 12.11
C ASP A 146 4.35 2.46 11.18
N TRP A 147 3.21 2.08 10.64
CA TRP A 147 3.04 0.96 9.73
C TRP A 147 2.96 1.37 8.25
N THR A 148 3.21 2.64 7.92
CA THR A 148 3.18 3.16 6.55
C THR A 148 4.38 2.69 5.73
N THR A 149 4.51 1.39 5.58
CA THR A 149 5.71 0.76 4.99
C THR A 149 5.80 0.90 3.48
N HIS A 150 4.73 1.26 2.79
CA HIS A 150 4.61 1.17 1.33
C HIS A 150 5.00 -0.25 0.84
N LEU A 151 4.38 -1.25 1.44
CA LEU A 151 4.47 -2.66 1.08
C LEU A 151 3.07 -3.27 1.08
N PRO A 152 2.83 -4.37 0.35
CA PRO A 152 1.56 -5.07 0.41
C PRO A 152 1.21 -5.50 1.84
N MET A 153 -0.09 -5.42 2.18
CA MET A 153 -0.60 -5.69 3.52
C MET A 153 -1.66 -6.79 3.48
N TRP A 154 -1.58 -7.73 4.42
CA TRP A 154 -2.60 -8.75 4.67
C TRP A 154 -3.64 -8.23 5.65
N LEU A 155 -4.88 -8.11 5.22
CA LEU A 155 -5.96 -7.49 5.97
C LEU A 155 -7.14 -8.43 6.13
N ASP A 156 -7.72 -8.46 7.32
CA ASP A 156 -9.01 -9.08 7.62
C ASP A 156 -10.11 -8.07 7.28
N ALA A 157 -10.99 -8.44 6.36
CA ALA A 157 -12.01 -7.55 5.81
C ALA A 157 -13.02 -7.06 6.87
N GLU A 158 -13.43 -7.94 7.78
CA GLU A 158 -14.40 -7.59 8.83
C GLU A 158 -13.79 -6.67 9.89
N LYS A 159 -12.56 -6.97 10.34
CA LYS A 159 -11.85 -6.11 11.29
C LYS A 159 -11.58 -4.73 10.72
N LEU A 160 -11.22 -4.67 9.44
CA LEU A 160 -10.95 -3.42 8.75
C LEU A 160 -12.22 -2.59 8.59
N HIS A 161 -13.32 -3.20 8.14
CA HIS A 161 -14.61 -2.53 8.00
C HIS A 161 -15.06 -1.91 9.33
N ARG A 162 -14.98 -2.65 10.43
CA ARG A 162 -15.32 -2.11 11.77
C ARG A 162 -14.44 -0.92 12.16
N ILE A 163 -13.15 -0.94 11.85
CA ILE A 163 -12.28 0.22 12.10
C ILE A 163 -12.74 1.43 11.29
N ILE A 164 -13.11 1.24 10.03
CA ILE A 164 -13.56 2.33 9.16
C ILE A 164 -14.84 2.96 9.73
N GLU A 165 -15.79 2.15 10.20
CA GLU A 165 -17.03 2.62 10.80
C GLU A 165 -16.82 3.24 12.20
N ASP A 166 -16.18 2.51 13.14
CA ASP A 166 -16.00 2.91 14.53
C ASP A 166 -15.30 4.28 14.69
N TYR A 167 -14.40 4.61 13.75
CA TYR A 167 -13.59 5.83 13.82
C TYR A 167 -13.93 6.85 12.73
N ASP A 168 -15.06 6.68 12.05
CA ASP A 168 -15.52 7.58 10.98
C ASP A 168 -14.40 7.94 9.97
N MET A 169 -13.64 6.92 9.56
CA MET A 169 -12.42 7.14 8.78
C MET A 169 -12.67 7.76 7.41
N LEU A 170 -13.89 7.58 6.86
CA LEU A 170 -14.31 8.21 5.59
C LEU A 170 -14.43 9.73 5.69
N ASN A 171 -14.50 10.28 6.90
CA ASN A 171 -14.59 11.72 7.14
C ASN A 171 -13.38 12.29 7.87
N GLU A 172 -12.64 11.48 8.61
CA GLU A 172 -11.59 11.96 9.50
C GLU A 172 -10.20 12.01 8.87
N GLY A 173 -9.92 11.23 7.81
CA GLY A 173 -8.62 11.23 7.12
C GLY A 173 -7.48 10.68 7.98
N TYR A 174 -7.75 9.69 8.82
CA TYR A 174 -6.74 8.93 9.53
C TYR A 174 -5.96 8.02 8.57
N ILE A 175 -4.79 7.55 9.01
CA ILE A 175 -3.98 6.58 8.29
C ILE A 175 -4.43 5.17 8.71
N VAL A 176 -5.07 4.48 7.81
CA VAL A 176 -5.76 3.21 8.05
C VAL A 176 -4.83 2.12 8.57
N GLU A 177 -3.69 1.90 7.92
CA GLU A 177 -2.72 0.87 8.31
C GLU A 177 -2.20 1.09 9.73
N ASN A 178 -2.01 2.34 10.12
CA ASN A 178 -1.55 2.67 11.47
C ASN A 178 -2.60 2.34 12.53
N ILE A 179 -3.88 2.59 12.29
CA ILE A 179 -4.93 2.21 13.23
C ILE A 179 -5.11 0.69 13.24
N TYR A 180 -5.19 0.07 12.07
CA TYR A 180 -5.44 -1.36 11.93
C TYR A 180 -4.39 -2.19 12.68
N PHE A 181 -3.10 -2.00 12.39
CA PHE A 181 -2.04 -2.80 12.98
C PHE A 181 -1.73 -2.43 14.43
N ASN A 182 -1.95 -1.20 14.85
CA ASN A 182 -1.78 -0.82 16.26
C ASN A 182 -2.93 -1.33 17.14
N LYS A 183 -4.17 -1.44 16.62
CA LYS A 183 -5.32 -2.02 17.32
C LYS A 183 -5.23 -3.55 17.37
N HIS A 184 -4.98 -4.19 16.22
CA HIS A 184 -5.09 -5.65 16.11
C HIS A 184 -3.78 -6.40 16.33
N ARG A 185 -2.66 -5.71 16.45
CA ARG A 185 -1.33 -6.29 16.73
C ARG A 185 -1.07 -7.55 15.92
N PRO A 186 -0.38 -7.47 14.79
CA PRO A 186 -0.15 -8.64 13.94
C PRO A 186 0.57 -9.75 14.72
N GLU A 187 0.33 -10.98 14.31
CA GLU A 187 0.99 -12.16 14.89
C GLU A 187 2.51 -12.10 14.62
N GLY A 188 3.28 -12.60 15.59
CA GLY A 188 4.73 -12.65 15.50
C GLY A 188 5.43 -11.37 15.97
N LYS A 189 6.76 -11.40 15.92
CA LYS A 189 7.60 -10.25 16.28
C LYS A 189 7.72 -9.30 15.10
N PRO A 190 7.22 -8.06 15.19
CA PRO A 190 7.35 -7.11 14.10
C PRO A 190 8.80 -6.76 13.79
N PHE A 191 9.09 -6.56 12.50
CA PHE A 191 10.40 -6.21 11.98
C PHE A 191 10.43 -4.74 11.57
N LYS A 192 11.39 -3.99 12.10
CA LYS A 192 11.64 -2.61 11.66
C LYS A 192 12.38 -2.60 10.34
N LEU A 193 11.81 -1.97 9.33
CA LEU A 193 12.44 -1.84 8.02
C LEU A 193 13.75 -1.06 8.11
N CYS A 194 14.74 -1.48 7.34
CA CYS A 194 16.03 -0.83 7.22
C CYS A 194 16.58 -0.95 5.79
N LEU A 195 17.57 -0.14 5.44
CA LEU A 195 18.13 -0.13 4.09
C LEU A 195 18.68 -1.48 3.63
N ASN A 196 19.22 -2.27 4.57
CA ASN A 196 19.86 -3.56 4.27
C ASN A 196 18.95 -4.77 4.38
N ASP A 197 17.65 -4.58 4.67
CA ASP A 197 16.69 -5.68 4.68
C ASP A 197 16.41 -6.25 3.28
N ARG A 198 15.65 -7.35 3.21
CA ARG A 198 15.25 -7.97 1.94
C ARG A 198 13.94 -7.41 1.35
N TRP A 199 13.28 -6.48 2.04
CA TRP A 199 11.90 -6.15 1.73
C TRP A 199 11.75 -5.18 0.58
N LYS A 200 12.28 -3.97 0.69
CA LYS A 200 12.05 -2.95 -0.34
C LYS A 200 13.27 -2.12 -0.70
N PHE A 201 13.23 -1.61 -1.93
CA PHE A 201 14.07 -0.52 -2.43
C PHE A 201 13.15 0.60 -2.92
N GLY A 202 13.35 1.82 -2.45
CA GLY A 202 12.56 2.98 -2.84
C GLY A 202 13.24 3.81 -3.92
N VAL A 203 12.53 4.07 -5.02
CA VAL A 203 12.93 5.00 -6.07
C VAL A 203 12.10 6.28 -5.91
N TYR A 204 12.68 7.30 -5.30
CA TYR A 204 11.94 8.51 -4.94
C TYR A 204 12.24 9.71 -5.85
N TYR A 205 13.30 9.64 -6.64
CA TYR A 205 13.75 10.72 -7.52
C TYR A 205 14.41 10.18 -8.78
N GLN A 206 14.44 11.01 -9.84
CA GLN A 206 15.23 10.77 -11.04
C GLN A 206 16.51 11.64 -10.97
N PRO A 207 17.63 11.24 -11.61
CA PRO A 207 17.81 10.00 -12.38
C PRO A 207 17.86 8.76 -11.47
N LEU A 208 17.50 7.59 -12.03
CA LEU A 208 17.55 6.31 -11.31
C LEU A 208 18.98 6.00 -10.86
N ASP A 209 19.17 5.70 -9.57
CA ASP A 209 20.38 5.07 -9.07
C ASP A 209 20.49 3.63 -9.61
N ARG A 210 21.11 3.48 -10.79
CA ARG A 210 21.21 2.18 -11.47
C ARG A 210 21.93 1.15 -10.64
N LYS A 211 23.00 1.52 -9.94
CA LYS A 211 23.75 0.58 -9.11
C LYS A 211 22.88 0.06 -7.97
N GLY A 212 22.25 0.98 -7.22
CA GLY A 212 21.31 0.62 -6.14
C GLY A 212 20.13 -0.19 -6.65
N PHE A 213 19.61 0.12 -7.83
CA PHE A 213 18.52 -0.62 -8.46
C PHE A 213 18.92 -2.07 -8.83
N TYR A 214 20.07 -2.29 -9.47
CA TYR A 214 20.53 -3.65 -9.78
C TYR A 214 20.88 -4.45 -8.52
N ASP A 215 21.46 -3.80 -7.51
CA ASP A 215 21.65 -4.42 -6.20
C ASP A 215 20.30 -4.80 -5.56
N ALA A 216 19.26 -4.00 -5.77
CA ALA A 216 17.91 -4.29 -5.31
C ALA A 216 17.28 -5.47 -6.04
N LEU A 217 17.39 -5.53 -7.38
CA LEU A 217 16.92 -6.68 -8.17
C LEU A 217 17.54 -8.01 -7.71
N ALA A 218 18.76 -7.98 -7.19
CA ALA A 218 19.43 -9.18 -6.68
C ALA A 218 18.99 -9.60 -5.28
N ARG A 219 18.42 -8.70 -4.46
CA ARG A 219 18.26 -8.94 -3.02
C ARG A 219 16.91 -8.56 -2.43
N LYS A 220 16.17 -7.66 -3.04
CA LYS A 220 14.92 -7.14 -2.51
C LYS A 220 13.73 -7.84 -3.15
N ILE A 221 12.65 -8.00 -2.39
CA ILE A 221 11.38 -8.51 -2.93
C ILE A 221 10.69 -7.43 -3.74
N TRP A 222 10.72 -6.19 -3.25
CA TRP A 222 9.94 -5.09 -3.79
C TRP A 222 10.80 -3.91 -4.22
N VAL A 223 10.46 -3.33 -5.35
CA VAL A 223 10.81 -1.95 -5.72
C VAL A 223 9.54 -1.12 -5.60
N CYS A 224 9.62 0.00 -4.91
CA CYS A 224 8.52 0.96 -4.80
C CYS A 224 8.97 2.28 -5.42
N CYS A 225 8.11 2.98 -6.11
CA CYS A 225 8.44 4.31 -6.62
C CYS A 225 7.49 5.38 -6.06
N SER A 226 7.91 6.62 -6.16
CA SER A 226 7.04 7.78 -6.02
C SER A 226 6.78 8.40 -7.39
N MET A 227 5.82 9.31 -7.50
CA MET A 227 5.59 10.07 -8.74
C MET A 227 6.85 10.73 -9.31
N ARG A 228 7.80 11.15 -8.43
CA ARG A 228 9.08 11.75 -8.86
C ARG A 228 10.15 10.71 -9.17
N GLY A 229 9.95 9.48 -8.70
CA GLY A 229 10.85 8.35 -8.94
C GLY A 229 10.52 7.59 -10.23
N TRP A 230 9.29 7.71 -10.71
CA TRP A 230 8.90 7.12 -12.00
C TRP A 230 9.57 7.85 -13.17
N GLY A 231 9.87 7.14 -14.23
CA GLY A 231 10.42 7.70 -15.46
C GLY A 231 10.87 6.60 -16.42
N ASP A 232 11.17 6.98 -17.66
CA ASP A 232 11.50 6.07 -18.78
C ASP A 232 12.57 5.04 -18.42
N GLN A 233 13.55 5.45 -17.61
CA GLN A 233 14.63 4.56 -17.20
C GLN A 233 14.15 3.45 -16.28
N LEU A 234 13.36 3.77 -15.25
CA LEU A 234 12.77 2.77 -14.34
C LEU A 234 11.83 1.85 -15.10
N GLU A 235 10.96 2.41 -15.94
CA GLU A 235 10.05 1.64 -16.79
C GLU A 235 10.82 0.64 -17.67
N LYS A 236 11.85 1.10 -18.38
CA LYS A 236 12.66 0.25 -19.23
C LYS A 236 13.33 -0.89 -18.47
N GLU A 237 13.90 -0.61 -17.29
CA GLU A 237 14.57 -1.62 -16.47
C GLU A 237 13.58 -2.66 -15.92
N LEU A 238 12.38 -2.22 -15.48
CA LEU A 238 11.33 -3.14 -15.03
C LEU A 238 10.79 -4.00 -16.19
N ARG A 239 10.55 -3.41 -17.37
CA ARG A 239 10.16 -4.18 -18.56
C ARG A 239 11.19 -5.26 -18.90
N TYR A 240 12.45 -4.89 -18.93
CA TYR A 240 13.54 -5.85 -19.17
C TYR A 240 13.55 -6.96 -18.11
N HIS A 241 13.40 -6.61 -16.83
CA HIS A 241 13.35 -7.58 -15.74
C HIS A 241 12.18 -8.55 -15.87
N TYR A 242 11.02 -8.08 -16.32
CA TYR A 242 9.84 -8.94 -16.51
C TYR A 242 9.83 -9.69 -17.86
N GLY A 243 10.65 -9.31 -18.82
CA GLY A 243 10.71 -9.89 -20.17
C GLY A 243 9.60 -9.35 -21.09
N LEU A 244 9.26 -8.04 -20.92
CA LEU A 244 8.22 -7.31 -21.66
C LEU A 244 8.80 -6.34 -22.69
#